data_ed02f162901a1ef228b613ccd509288d
#
_entry.id   ed02f162901a1ef228b613ccd509288d
#
_cell.length_a   1.000
_cell.length_b   1.000
_cell.length_c   1.000
_cell.angle_alpha   90.00
_cell.angle_beta   90.00
_cell.angle_gamma   90.00
#
_symmetry.space_group_name_H-M   'P 1'
#
loop_
_entity.id
_entity.type
_entity.pdbx_description
1 polymer ?
#
loop_
_entity_poly.entity_id
_entity_poly.type
_entity_poly.pdbx_seq_one_letter_code
_entity_poly.pdbx_strand_id
1 'polypeptide(L)'
;MQGLFNKVKNRNTSQRFVVSTIKKGEELFETAVFAATILYFPKSLSQPELTIQTHSKDEAWDTHYRLTNRLTTEFPARLFQEFAQT
;
A
#
# COMPACT_ATOMS: atom_id res chain seq x y z
N MET A 1 12.76 -13.93 3.13
CA MET A 1 12.30 -12.55 3.24
C MET A 1 10.81 -12.53 3.54
N GLN A 2 10.42 -11.78 4.52
CA GLN A 2 9.00 -11.67 4.87
C GLN A 2 8.41 -10.41 4.27
N GLY A 3 7.44 -10.58 3.41
CA GLY A 3 6.79 -9.45 2.80
C GLY A 3 5.56 -9.86 2.02
N LEU A 4 4.76 -8.87 1.69
CA LEU A 4 3.57 -9.02 0.88
C LEU A 4 3.63 -8.05 -0.27
N PHE A 5 3.08 -8.44 -1.39
CA PHE A 5 3.07 -7.61 -2.58
C PHE A 5 1.78 -7.85 -3.36
N ASN A 6 1.03 -6.78 -3.62
CA ASN A 6 -0.19 -6.87 -4.38
C ASN A 6 -0.27 -5.79 -5.45
N LYS A 7 -0.80 -6.18 -6.59
CA LYS A 7 -1.12 -5.26 -7.69
C LYS A 7 -2.59 -4.90 -7.57
N VAL A 8 -2.91 -3.62 -7.68
CA VAL A 8 -4.28 -3.13 -7.52
C VAL A 8 -4.64 -2.20 -8.66
N LYS A 9 -5.82 -2.40 -9.24
CA LYS A 9 -6.41 -1.46 -10.17
C LYS A 9 -7.66 -0.89 -9.54
N ASN A 10 -7.72 0.43 -9.41
CA ASN A 10 -8.90 1.10 -8.87
C ASN A 10 -10.02 1.11 -9.91
N ARG A 11 -11.21 0.66 -9.52
CA ARG A 11 -12.36 0.52 -10.41
C ARG A 11 -12.96 1.87 -10.82
N ASN A 12 -12.80 2.90 -10.00
CA ASN A 12 -13.41 4.19 -10.25
C ASN A 12 -12.54 5.12 -11.09
N THR A 13 -11.22 5.05 -10.91
CA THR A 13 -10.29 5.96 -11.58
C THR A 13 -9.44 5.29 -12.64
N SER A 14 -9.46 3.95 -12.68
CA SER A 14 -8.59 3.14 -13.54
C SER A 14 -7.10 3.28 -13.25
N GLN A 15 -6.76 3.95 -12.15
CA GLN A 15 -5.38 4.05 -11.71
C GLN A 15 -4.88 2.70 -11.21
N ARG A 16 -3.59 2.44 -11.41
CA ARG A 16 -2.95 1.23 -10.94
C ARG A 16 -1.96 1.54 -9.83
N PHE A 17 -1.90 0.64 -8.86
CA PHE A 17 -1.03 0.79 -7.70
C PHE A 17 -0.36 -0.52 -7.36
N VAL A 18 0.73 -0.41 -6.64
CA VAL A 18 1.41 -1.55 -6.05
C VAL A 18 1.43 -1.32 -4.55
N VAL A 19 0.97 -2.30 -3.78
CA VAL A 19 0.99 -2.27 -2.32
C VAL A 19 2.04 -3.26 -1.85
N SER A 20 3.01 -2.78 -1.10
CA SER A 20 4.13 -3.60 -0.62
C SER A 20 4.28 -3.47 0.87
N THR A 21 4.38 -4.59 1.57
CA THR A 21 4.67 -4.62 3.00
C THR A 21 5.95 -5.40 3.22
N ILE A 22 6.92 -4.77 3.87
CA ILE A 22 8.21 -5.42 4.16
C ILE A 22 8.53 -5.30 5.63
N LYS A 23 9.32 -6.26 6.12
CA LYS A 23 9.84 -6.23 7.47
C LYS A 23 11.15 -5.43 7.48
N LYS A 24 11.19 -4.34 8.24
CA LYS A 24 12.36 -3.47 8.32
C LYS A 24 13.20 -3.68 9.58
N GLY A 25 12.65 -4.32 10.58
CA GLY A 25 13.33 -4.60 11.84
C GLY A 25 12.59 -5.71 12.55
N GLU A 26 12.96 -6.02 13.79
CA GLU A 26 12.36 -7.15 14.49
C GLU A 26 10.85 -7.00 14.66
N GLU A 27 10.41 -5.83 15.08
CA GLU A 27 8.98 -5.54 15.23
C GLU A 27 8.62 -4.27 14.49
N LEU A 28 9.20 -4.09 13.29
CA LEU A 28 8.93 -2.93 12.48
C LEU A 28 8.63 -3.37 11.05
N PHE A 29 7.44 -3.05 10.60
CA PHE A 29 6.98 -3.34 9.24
C PHE A 29 6.58 -2.03 8.57
N GLU A 30 6.78 -1.97 7.26
CA GLU A 30 6.39 -0.81 6.49
C GLU A 30 5.54 -1.24 5.31
N THR A 31 4.35 -0.65 5.21
CA THR A 31 3.47 -0.84 4.07
C THR A 31 3.51 0.43 3.23
N ALA A 32 3.85 0.29 1.96
CA ALA A 32 3.93 1.42 1.04
C ALA A 32 3.04 1.19 -0.16
N VAL A 33 2.43 2.26 -0.64
CA VAL A 33 1.62 2.25 -1.86
C VAL A 33 2.32 3.09 -2.90
N PHE A 34 2.57 2.52 -4.06
CA PHE A 34 3.20 3.22 -5.18
C PHE A 34 2.23 3.32 -6.34
N ALA A 35 2.16 4.49 -6.97
CA ALA A 35 1.47 4.62 -8.25
C ALA A 35 2.22 3.76 -9.27
N ALA A 36 1.48 3.07 -10.12
CA ALA A 36 2.06 2.09 -11.02
C ALA A 36 1.70 2.36 -12.48
N THR A 37 2.54 1.87 -13.38
CA THR A 37 2.31 1.90 -14.81
C THR A 37 1.26 0.86 -15.20
N ILE A 38 0.90 0.82 -16.48
CA ILE A 38 -0.06 -0.16 -17.00
C ILE A 38 0.41 -1.61 -16.79
N LEU A 39 1.72 -1.83 -16.66
CA LEU A 39 2.28 -3.15 -16.38
C LEU A 39 2.57 -3.37 -14.90
N TYR A 40 2.07 -2.49 -14.04
CA TYR A 40 2.22 -2.56 -12.58
C TYR A 40 3.67 -2.43 -12.11
N PHE A 41 4.49 -1.69 -12.84
CA PHE A 41 5.78 -1.26 -12.33
C PHE A 41 5.62 0.05 -11.57
N PRO A 42 6.21 0.19 -10.37
CA PRO A 42 6.13 1.45 -9.65
C PRO A 42 6.69 2.59 -10.48
N LYS A 43 5.97 3.71 -10.53
CA LYS A 43 6.43 4.90 -11.26
C LYS A 43 7.60 5.57 -10.57
N SER A 44 7.67 5.47 -9.25
CA SER A 44 8.79 6.01 -8.47
C SER A 44 8.90 5.23 -7.17
N LEU A 45 10.07 4.68 -6.90
CA LEU A 45 10.34 3.97 -5.65
C LEU A 45 10.71 4.92 -4.52
N SER A 46 11.10 6.15 -4.85
CA SER A 46 11.49 7.15 -3.86
C SER A 46 10.34 8.00 -3.37
N GLN A 47 9.18 7.95 -4.05
CA GLN A 47 8.03 8.78 -3.71
C GLN A 47 6.75 7.93 -3.68
N PRO A 48 6.56 7.14 -2.63
CA PRO A 48 5.31 6.40 -2.48
C PRO A 48 4.15 7.36 -2.24
N GLU A 49 2.96 6.95 -2.65
CA GLU A 49 1.74 7.73 -2.38
C GLU A 49 1.35 7.67 -0.92
N LEU A 50 1.70 6.60 -0.23
CA LEU A 50 1.37 6.40 1.17
C LEU A 50 2.38 5.45 1.79
N THR A 51 2.76 5.71 3.04
CA THR A 51 3.63 4.84 3.82
C THR A 51 3.05 4.71 5.21
N ILE A 52 2.92 3.47 5.70
CA ILE A 52 2.39 3.18 7.03
C ILE A 52 3.36 2.25 7.75
N GLN A 53 3.72 2.60 8.97
CA GLN A 53 4.54 1.74 9.80
C GLN A 53 3.68 1.03 10.83
N THR A 54 3.95 -0.26 11.05
CA THR A 54 3.26 -1.08 12.03
C THR A 54 4.30 -1.85 12.85
N HIS A 55 3.89 -2.34 14.02
CA HIS A 55 4.82 -2.90 14.99
C HIS A 55 4.58 -4.36 15.32
N SER A 56 3.73 -5.03 14.55
CA SER A 56 3.55 -6.48 14.66
C SER A 56 3.21 -7.04 13.30
N LYS A 57 3.44 -8.34 13.14
CA LYS A 57 3.12 -9.02 11.90
C LYS A 57 1.63 -9.00 11.62
N ASP A 58 0.81 -9.27 12.64
CA ASP A 58 -0.65 -9.29 12.48
C ASP A 58 -1.17 -7.93 12.06
N GLU A 59 -0.67 -6.87 12.68
CA GLU A 59 -1.04 -5.49 12.35
C GLU A 59 -0.63 -5.15 10.92
N ALA A 60 0.58 -5.56 10.52
CA ALA A 60 1.10 -5.29 9.19
C ALA A 60 0.26 -5.99 8.11
N TRP A 61 -0.08 -7.27 8.32
CA TRP A 61 -0.87 -8.04 7.39
C TRP A 61 -2.29 -7.50 7.29
N ASP A 62 -2.89 -7.15 8.43
CA ASP A 62 -4.22 -6.51 8.45
C ASP A 62 -4.22 -5.20 7.67
N THR A 63 -3.25 -4.34 7.93
CA THR A 63 -3.12 -3.06 7.25
C THR A 63 -2.96 -3.24 5.73
N HIS A 64 -2.10 -4.17 5.34
CA HIS A 64 -1.84 -4.46 3.92
C HIS A 64 -3.11 -4.86 3.18
N TYR A 65 -3.84 -5.84 3.71
CA TYR A 65 -5.01 -6.36 3.02
C TYR A 65 -6.21 -5.43 3.09
N ARG A 66 -6.39 -4.73 4.21
CA ARG A 66 -7.45 -3.73 4.33
C ARG A 66 -7.23 -2.61 3.32
N LEU A 67 -5.99 -2.12 3.22
CA LEU A 67 -5.63 -1.08 2.28
C LEU A 67 -5.80 -1.56 0.82
N THR A 68 -5.32 -2.75 0.52
CA THR A 68 -5.43 -3.34 -0.81
C THR A 68 -6.89 -3.46 -1.24
N ASN A 69 -7.75 -3.97 -0.36
CA ASN A 69 -9.16 -4.15 -0.66
C ASN A 69 -9.88 -2.82 -0.87
N ARG A 70 -9.65 -1.86 0.01
CA ARG A 70 -10.29 -0.55 -0.09
C ARG A 70 -9.81 0.23 -1.31
N LEU A 71 -8.54 0.10 -1.67
CA LEU A 71 -7.96 0.79 -2.82
C LEU A 71 -8.58 0.32 -4.14
N THR A 72 -9.18 -0.85 -4.17
CA THR A 72 -9.85 -1.37 -5.36
C THR A 72 -11.09 -0.54 -5.73
N THR A 73 -11.81 -0.01 -4.73
CA THR A 73 -13.11 0.63 -4.97
C THR A 73 -13.22 2.06 -4.48
N GLU A 74 -12.41 2.49 -3.52
CA GLU A 74 -12.50 3.85 -2.97
C GLU A 74 -11.60 4.81 -3.73
N PHE A 75 -11.93 6.09 -3.69
CA PHE A 75 -11.10 7.10 -4.35
C PHE A 75 -9.73 7.17 -3.68
N PRO A 76 -8.65 6.95 -4.43
CA PRO A 76 -7.31 6.81 -3.84
C PRO A 76 -6.86 7.99 -3.01
N ALA A 77 -7.05 9.21 -3.51
CA ALA A 77 -6.59 10.40 -2.78
C ALA A 77 -7.26 10.52 -1.41
N ARG A 78 -8.54 10.20 -1.34
CA ARG A 78 -9.30 10.26 -0.08
C ARG A 78 -8.84 9.18 0.89
N LEU A 79 -8.61 7.97 0.36
CA LEU A 79 -8.14 6.85 1.15
C LEU A 79 -6.76 7.13 1.73
N PHE A 80 -5.85 7.66 0.92
CA PHE A 80 -4.50 8.00 1.37
C PHE A 80 -4.54 9.06 2.47
N GLN A 81 -5.43 10.04 2.33
CA GLN A 81 -5.57 11.08 3.33
C GLN A 81 -6.07 10.52 4.67
N GLU A 82 -7.02 9.60 4.62
CA GLU A 82 -7.54 8.94 5.81
C GLU A 82 -6.43 8.18 6.56
N PHE A 83 -5.66 7.36 5.84
CA PHE A 83 -4.58 6.59 6.45
C PHE A 83 -3.43 7.46 6.94
N ALA A 84 -3.17 8.58 6.28
CA ALA A 84 -2.09 9.48 6.68
C ALA A 84 -2.40 10.22 7.98
N GLN A 85 -3.66 10.28 8.39
CA GLN A 85 -4.08 10.98 9.60
C GLN A 85 -4.11 10.09 10.85
N THR A 86 -3.77 8.83 10.72
CA THR A 86 -3.79 7.89 11.87
C THR A 86 -2.43 7.75 12.57
#